data_ee51bc510670f79d1d04a5e5fba4f911
#
_entry.id   ee51bc510670f79d1d04a5e5fba4f911
#
_cell.length_a   1.000
_cell.length_b   1.000
_cell.length_c   1.000
_cell.angle_alpha   90.00
_cell.angle_beta   90.00
_cell.angle_gamma   90.00
#
_symmetry.space_group_name_H-M   'P 1'
#
loop_
_entity.id
_entity.type
_entity.pdbx_description
1 polymer ?
#
loop_
_entity_poly.entity_id
_entity_poly.type
_entity_poly.pdbx_seq_one_letter_code
_entity_poly.pdbx_strand_id
1 'polypeptide(L)'
;DRSPSRGLGDVYKRQIYGTEWQYVPETNGVPIVCDMSSDILSRPVDVSKYGVIYFGVQKNIAPAGMAVAIVRDDLLGKAAKGLTPDKIPTMMNYTTLLNADSMYNTPPCWCIYMTGLVMNYLENEIGGLENMQKRNAAKAKVLYDYLDGQEFYKSPVEKKYRSMMNVTFTSPDADTDKAFCAAATEAGFVNLKGHRLVGGMRASIYNAMPAEGIDKLVDFMEKFRREH
;
A
#
# COMPACT_ATOMS: atom_id res chain seq x y z
N ASP A 1 -17.84 -3.74 -12.37
CA ASP A 1 -18.09 -2.89 -13.53
C ASP A 1 -17.03 -3.18 -14.58
N ARG A 2 -17.46 -3.73 -15.75
CA ARG A 2 -16.57 -4.13 -16.85
C ARG A 2 -16.62 -3.14 -18.01
N SER A 3 -16.94 -1.91 -17.72
CA SER A 3 -16.92 -0.87 -18.75
C SER A 3 -15.47 -0.61 -19.14
N PRO A 4 -15.05 -0.79 -20.40
CA PRO A 4 -13.72 -0.41 -20.83
C PRO A 4 -13.63 1.12 -20.71
N SER A 5 -12.94 1.60 -19.71
CA SER A 5 -12.67 3.03 -19.60
C SER A 5 -11.82 3.43 -20.81
N ARG A 6 -12.40 4.19 -21.72
CA ARG A 6 -11.69 4.83 -22.84
C ARG A 6 -10.87 6.03 -22.34
N GLY A 7 -10.12 5.83 -21.28
CA GLY A 7 -9.36 6.87 -20.60
C GLY A 7 -8.23 6.28 -19.78
N LEU A 8 -7.66 7.07 -18.91
CA LEU A 8 -6.61 6.69 -17.98
C LEU A 8 -6.92 5.35 -17.28
N GLY A 9 -6.08 4.34 -17.45
CA GLY A 9 -6.20 3.09 -16.73
C GLY A 9 -5.79 3.28 -15.28
N ASP A 10 -6.71 3.10 -14.34
CA ASP A 10 -6.39 3.11 -12.91
C ASP A 10 -5.93 1.72 -12.48
N VAL A 11 -4.68 1.61 -12.06
CA VAL A 11 -4.11 0.39 -11.48
C VAL A 11 -4.12 0.52 -9.97
N TYR A 12 -5.10 -0.09 -9.34
CA TYR A 12 -5.31 -0.03 -7.91
C TYR A 12 -4.55 -1.16 -7.20
N LYS A 13 -3.52 -0.82 -6.42
CA LYS A 13 -2.90 -1.75 -5.49
C LYS A 13 -3.74 -1.83 -4.23
N ARG A 14 -4.65 -2.81 -4.17
CA ARG A 14 -5.75 -2.90 -3.21
C ARG A 14 -5.31 -3.35 -1.82
N GLN A 15 -4.88 -2.42 -0.97
CA GLN A 15 -4.56 -2.67 0.43
C GLN A 15 -5.64 -3.46 1.19
N ILE A 16 -6.92 -3.09 1.00
CA ILE A 16 -8.03 -3.68 1.75
C ILE A 16 -8.26 -5.16 1.43
N TYR A 17 -7.83 -5.59 0.24
CA TYR A 17 -7.90 -6.99 -0.19
C TYR A 17 -6.58 -7.74 -0.04
N GLY A 18 -5.49 -7.06 0.33
CA GLY A 18 -4.16 -7.67 0.42
C GLY A 18 -3.56 -8.04 -0.93
N THR A 19 -3.98 -7.38 -2.00
CA THR A 19 -3.50 -7.68 -3.37
C THR A 19 -2.48 -6.65 -3.83
N GLU A 20 -1.50 -7.13 -4.60
CA GLU A 20 -0.47 -6.31 -5.22
C GLU A 20 -0.16 -6.85 -6.62
N TRP A 21 -0.11 -5.96 -7.61
CA TRP A 21 0.29 -6.35 -8.95
C TRP A 21 1.81 -6.49 -9.04
N GLN A 22 2.27 -7.66 -9.45
CA GLN A 22 3.69 -7.95 -9.60
C GLN A 22 4.25 -7.57 -10.99
N TYR A 23 3.41 -7.00 -11.84
CA TYR A 23 3.75 -6.56 -13.19
C TYR A 23 3.04 -5.25 -13.53
N VAL A 24 3.53 -4.54 -14.51
CA VAL A 24 2.85 -3.37 -15.09
C VAL A 24 2.10 -3.84 -16.33
N PRO A 25 0.78 -3.67 -16.41
CA PRO A 25 -0.01 -4.11 -17.55
C PRO A 25 0.35 -3.32 -18.82
N GLU A 26 0.29 -3.98 -19.95
CA GLU A 26 0.35 -3.31 -21.24
C GLU A 26 -0.99 -2.61 -21.53
N THR A 27 -0.93 -1.33 -21.88
CA THR A 27 -2.12 -0.47 -22.05
C THR A 27 -2.28 0.10 -23.45
N ASN A 28 -1.46 -0.35 -24.43
CA ASN A 28 -1.47 0.15 -25.81
C ASN A 28 -1.36 1.70 -25.87
N GLY A 29 -0.48 2.27 -25.08
CA GLY A 29 -0.23 3.71 -25.04
C GLY A 29 -1.17 4.53 -24.17
N VAL A 30 -2.15 3.92 -23.50
CA VAL A 30 -2.97 4.63 -22.50
C VAL A 30 -2.14 4.83 -21.22
N PRO A 31 -2.01 6.07 -20.72
CA PRO A 31 -1.28 6.33 -19.49
C PRO A 31 -1.88 5.58 -18.30
N ILE A 32 -1.02 4.93 -17.50
CA ILE A 32 -1.42 4.26 -16.27
C ILE A 32 -1.41 5.28 -15.12
N VAL A 33 -2.51 5.34 -14.38
CA VAL A 33 -2.60 6.06 -13.10
C VAL A 33 -2.57 5.01 -11.98
N CYS A 34 -1.65 5.14 -11.03
CA CYS A 34 -1.45 4.14 -10.00
C CYS A 34 -1.49 4.74 -8.59
N ASP A 35 -2.38 4.21 -7.74
CA ASP A 35 -2.31 4.42 -6.29
C ASP A 35 -1.27 3.46 -5.70
N MET A 36 -0.16 4.02 -5.22
CA MET A 36 0.90 3.25 -4.54
C MET A 36 0.92 3.51 -3.03
N SER A 37 -0.13 4.06 -2.43
CA SER A 37 -0.15 4.40 -1.01
C SER A 37 0.24 3.25 -0.08
N SER A 38 -0.01 2.00 -0.46
CA SER A 38 0.25 0.85 0.40
C SER A 38 1.57 0.12 0.12
N ASP A 39 2.28 0.45 -0.95
CA ASP A 39 3.50 -0.28 -1.33
C ASP A 39 4.64 0.59 -1.84
N ILE A 40 4.43 1.91 -1.95
CA ILE A 40 5.52 2.83 -2.30
C ILE A 40 6.69 2.65 -1.35
N LEU A 41 7.92 2.66 -1.89
CA LEU A 41 9.18 2.44 -1.17
C LEU A 41 9.31 1.04 -0.52
N SER A 42 8.42 0.10 -0.79
CA SER A 42 8.58 -1.28 -0.34
C SER A 42 9.56 -2.08 -1.22
N ARG A 43 9.75 -1.63 -2.45
CA ARG A 43 10.60 -2.23 -3.48
C ARG A 43 10.92 -1.19 -4.59
N PRO A 44 11.91 -1.45 -5.47
CA PRO A 44 12.14 -0.63 -6.65
C PRO A 44 10.92 -0.58 -7.57
N VAL A 45 10.68 0.59 -8.14
CA VAL A 45 9.61 0.84 -9.11
C VAL A 45 10.18 1.63 -10.28
N ASP A 46 9.95 1.14 -11.50
CA ASP A 46 10.26 1.88 -12.71
C ASP A 46 9.14 2.92 -12.97
N VAL A 47 9.37 4.14 -12.51
CA VAL A 47 8.40 5.24 -12.61
C VAL A 47 8.08 5.61 -14.05
N SER A 48 8.97 5.34 -15.01
CA SER A 48 8.78 5.66 -16.42
C SER A 48 7.60 4.92 -17.07
N LYS A 49 7.18 3.81 -16.48
CA LYS A 49 6.04 3.00 -16.95
C LYS A 49 4.67 3.57 -16.61
N TYR A 50 4.63 4.64 -15.81
CA TYR A 50 3.38 5.23 -15.34
C TYR A 50 3.17 6.63 -15.90
N GLY A 51 1.93 6.98 -16.12
CA GLY A 51 1.53 8.36 -16.43
C GLY A 51 1.44 9.20 -15.16
N VAL A 52 0.84 8.61 -14.11
CA VAL A 52 0.74 9.22 -12.78
C VAL A 52 0.91 8.14 -11.71
N ILE A 53 1.76 8.39 -10.75
CA ILE A 53 1.80 7.66 -9.49
C ILE A 53 1.36 8.63 -8.40
N TYR A 54 0.40 8.23 -7.56
CA TYR A 54 0.06 9.01 -6.38
C TYR A 54 0.02 8.14 -5.13
N PHE A 55 0.29 8.75 -3.99
CA PHE A 55 0.27 8.05 -2.71
C PHE A 55 0.12 9.00 -1.54
N GLY A 56 -0.58 8.54 -0.50
CA GLY A 56 -0.53 9.15 0.82
C GLY A 56 0.68 8.64 1.59
N VAL A 57 1.37 9.53 2.32
CA VAL A 57 2.63 9.20 3.00
C VAL A 57 2.44 8.39 4.29
N GLN A 58 1.24 8.34 4.86
CA GLN A 58 0.92 7.81 6.20
C GLN A 58 1.15 6.31 6.41
N LYS A 59 1.55 5.57 5.41
CA LYS A 59 1.77 4.11 5.50
C LYS A 59 3.24 3.76 5.62
N ASN A 60 4.02 4.07 4.60
CA ASN A 60 5.44 3.68 4.54
C ASN A 60 6.43 4.83 4.75
N ILE A 61 5.97 6.08 4.81
CA ILE A 61 6.87 7.22 4.65
C ILE A 61 6.83 8.17 5.84
N ALA A 62 5.68 8.76 6.19
CA ALA A 62 5.57 9.85 7.15
C ALA A 62 4.24 9.79 7.91
N PRO A 63 3.99 10.66 8.90
CA PRO A 63 2.67 10.86 9.48
C PRO A 63 1.64 11.29 8.43
N ALA A 64 0.34 11.10 8.75
CA ALA A 64 -0.75 11.56 7.91
C ALA A 64 -0.71 13.09 7.74
N GLY A 65 -1.09 13.59 6.56
CA GLY A 65 -1.19 15.04 6.28
C GLY A 65 -0.59 15.45 4.94
N MET A 66 0.01 14.54 4.18
CA MET A 66 0.57 14.82 2.86
C MET A 66 0.21 13.71 1.87
N ALA A 67 -0.03 14.11 0.65
CA ALA A 67 -0.04 13.22 -0.52
C ALA A 67 1.01 13.68 -1.53
N VAL A 68 1.57 12.74 -2.27
CA VAL A 68 2.54 13.01 -3.32
C VAL A 68 1.99 12.49 -4.64
N ALA A 69 2.19 13.24 -5.71
CA ALA A 69 1.91 12.81 -7.07
C ALA A 69 3.18 12.95 -7.93
N ILE A 70 3.57 11.88 -8.59
CA ILE A 70 4.62 11.86 -9.62
C ILE A 70 3.88 11.82 -10.95
N VAL A 71 4.01 12.88 -11.72
CA VAL A 71 3.24 13.08 -12.95
C VAL A 71 4.19 13.16 -14.14
N ARG A 72 3.93 12.40 -15.18
CA ARG A 72 4.72 12.44 -16.41
C ARG A 72 4.49 13.77 -17.14
N ASP A 73 5.55 14.41 -17.60
CA ASP A 73 5.53 15.78 -18.13
C ASP A 73 4.53 15.97 -19.26
N ASP A 74 4.39 14.98 -20.14
CA ASP A 74 3.47 15.06 -21.28
C ASP A 74 1.97 15.08 -20.87
N LEU A 75 1.65 14.81 -19.61
CA LEU A 75 0.28 14.88 -19.07
C LEU A 75 -0.03 16.23 -18.42
N LEU A 76 0.97 17.06 -18.17
CA LEU A 76 0.78 18.37 -17.57
C LEU A 76 0.04 19.30 -18.54
N GLY A 77 -0.86 20.14 -18.02
CA GLY A 77 -1.65 21.07 -18.81
C GLY A 77 -2.71 20.44 -19.71
N LYS A 78 -2.85 19.12 -19.72
CA LYS A 78 -3.91 18.43 -20.47
C LYS A 78 -5.18 18.33 -19.66
N ALA A 79 -6.31 18.58 -20.30
CA ALA A 79 -7.62 18.38 -19.73
C ALA A 79 -8.33 17.19 -20.39
N ALA A 80 -9.29 16.60 -19.70
CA ALA A 80 -10.17 15.60 -20.30
C ALA A 80 -10.95 16.18 -21.48
N LYS A 81 -11.29 15.34 -22.44
CA LYS A 81 -12.05 15.77 -23.64
C LYS A 81 -13.31 16.53 -23.24
N GLY A 82 -13.45 17.75 -23.73
CA GLY A 82 -14.60 18.63 -23.43
C GLY A 82 -14.41 19.53 -22.21
N LEU A 83 -13.29 19.44 -21.51
CA LEU A 83 -12.87 20.37 -20.47
C LEU A 83 -11.76 21.28 -20.99
N THR A 84 -11.80 22.53 -20.59
CA THR A 84 -10.70 23.49 -20.77
C THR A 84 -10.00 23.71 -19.43
N PRO A 85 -8.70 24.07 -19.38
CA PRO A 85 -7.98 24.25 -18.12
C PRO A 85 -8.66 25.22 -17.13
N ASP A 86 -9.36 26.24 -17.63
CA ASP A 86 -10.12 27.22 -16.85
C ASP A 86 -11.37 26.63 -16.16
N LYS A 87 -11.86 25.46 -16.62
CA LYS A 87 -13.00 24.75 -16.04
C LYS A 87 -12.58 23.69 -15.02
N ILE A 88 -11.28 23.48 -14.84
CA ILE A 88 -10.75 22.54 -13.86
C ILE A 88 -10.56 23.29 -12.53
N PRO A 89 -11.12 22.80 -11.40
CA PRO A 89 -10.84 23.39 -10.10
C PRO A 89 -9.35 23.52 -9.86
N THR A 90 -8.89 24.63 -9.30
CA THR A 90 -7.48 25.00 -9.15
C THR A 90 -6.62 23.85 -8.56
N MET A 91 -7.11 23.22 -7.48
CA MET A 91 -6.37 22.13 -6.81
C MET A 91 -6.45 20.75 -7.50
N MET A 92 -7.25 20.65 -8.56
CA MET A 92 -7.30 19.45 -9.40
C MET A 92 -6.44 19.58 -10.66
N ASN A 93 -5.72 20.70 -10.78
CA ASN A 93 -4.81 20.97 -11.90
C ASN A 93 -3.36 20.86 -11.40
N TYR A 94 -2.65 19.84 -11.83
CA TYR A 94 -1.25 19.64 -11.45
C TYR A 94 -0.33 20.82 -11.85
N THR A 95 -0.66 21.54 -12.92
CA THR A 95 0.10 22.73 -13.35
C THR A 95 0.08 23.84 -12.29
N THR A 96 -0.98 23.95 -11.49
CA THR A 96 -1.06 24.90 -10.37
C THR A 96 0.05 24.64 -9.34
N LEU A 97 0.23 23.37 -8.98
CA LEU A 97 1.26 22.97 -8.01
C LEU A 97 2.66 23.04 -8.63
N LEU A 98 2.82 22.63 -9.89
CA LEU A 98 4.09 22.69 -10.60
C LEU A 98 4.62 24.13 -10.67
N ASN A 99 3.80 25.10 -11.08
CA ASN A 99 4.19 26.49 -11.21
C ASN A 99 4.52 27.18 -9.87
N ALA A 100 4.21 26.55 -8.76
CA ALA A 100 4.48 27.04 -7.41
C ALA A 100 5.46 26.13 -6.64
N ASP A 101 6.25 25.28 -7.32
CA ASP A 101 7.17 24.33 -6.70
C ASP A 101 6.51 23.53 -5.55
N SER A 102 5.27 23.08 -5.76
CA SER A 102 4.42 22.41 -4.79
C SER A 102 4.01 23.26 -3.57
N MET A 103 4.28 24.55 -3.57
CA MET A 103 4.00 25.49 -2.47
C MET A 103 2.87 26.47 -2.80
N TYR A 104 1.91 26.08 -3.62
CA TYR A 104 0.73 26.90 -3.91
C TYR A 104 -0.05 27.30 -2.64
N ASN A 105 -0.06 26.43 -1.65
CA ASN A 105 -0.50 26.69 -0.29
C ASN A 105 0.60 26.28 0.70
N THR A 106 0.47 26.67 1.97
CA THR A 106 1.45 26.34 3.01
C THR A 106 1.70 24.84 3.07
N PRO A 107 2.94 24.37 2.86
CA PRO A 107 3.24 22.95 2.81
C PRO A 107 3.24 22.33 4.22
N PRO A 108 2.97 21.02 4.34
CA PRO A 108 2.99 20.29 5.61
C PRO A 108 4.44 19.99 6.04
N CYS A 109 5.15 20.99 6.55
CA CYS A 109 6.57 20.94 6.90
C CYS A 109 6.98 19.68 7.66
N TRP A 110 6.19 19.28 8.67
CA TRP A 110 6.49 18.10 9.46
C TRP A 110 6.50 16.81 8.63
N CYS A 111 5.50 16.62 7.76
CA CYS A 111 5.45 15.46 6.88
C CYS A 111 6.62 15.44 5.88
N ILE A 112 6.99 16.60 5.35
CA ILE A 112 8.14 16.75 4.43
C ILE A 112 9.43 16.39 5.14
N TYR A 113 9.65 16.92 6.34
CA TYR A 113 10.84 16.63 7.15
C TYR A 113 10.95 15.13 7.47
N MET A 114 9.86 14.51 7.93
CA MET A 114 9.83 13.08 8.21
C MET A 114 10.06 12.22 6.96
N THR A 115 9.54 12.66 5.81
CA THR A 115 9.82 12.02 4.52
C THR A 115 11.31 12.03 4.23
N GLY A 116 11.99 13.15 4.40
CA GLY A 116 13.44 13.26 4.22
C GLY A 116 14.21 12.30 5.13
N LEU A 117 13.82 12.18 6.41
CA LEU A 117 14.46 11.23 7.34
C LEU A 117 14.27 9.77 6.90
N VAL A 118 13.06 9.40 6.43
CA VAL A 118 12.81 8.04 5.94
C VAL A 118 13.58 7.75 4.66
N MET A 119 13.72 8.71 3.74
CA MET A 119 14.56 8.55 2.55
C MET A 119 16.02 8.30 2.92
N ASN A 120 16.58 9.11 3.86
CA ASN A 120 17.93 8.92 4.37
C ASN A 120 18.11 7.54 5.03
N TYR A 121 17.13 7.10 5.82
CA TYR A 121 17.16 5.77 6.43
C TYR A 121 17.17 4.66 5.37
N LEU A 122 16.34 4.76 4.35
CA LEU A 122 16.29 3.77 3.26
C LEU A 122 17.60 3.71 2.47
N GLU A 123 18.22 4.87 2.23
CA GLU A 123 19.47 4.95 1.48
C GLU A 123 20.68 4.51 2.31
N ASN A 124 20.85 5.04 3.51
CA ASN A 124 22.08 4.90 4.27
C ASN A 124 22.09 3.74 5.26
N GLU A 125 20.94 3.41 5.88
CA GLU A 125 20.86 2.33 6.86
C GLU A 125 20.39 1.02 6.25
N ILE A 126 19.47 1.09 5.31
CA ILE A 126 18.96 -0.10 4.60
C ILE A 126 19.84 -0.45 3.41
N GLY A 127 20.45 0.54 2.76
CA GLY A 127 21.26 0.38 1.55
C GLY A 127 20.42 0.21 0.29
N GLY A 128 19.29 0.92 0.19
CA GLY A 128 18.44 1.02 -0.99
C GLY A 128 17.20 0.13 -0.99
N LEU A 129 16.38 0.32 -2.01
CA LEU A 129 15.08 -0.33 -2.13
C LEU A 129 15.17 -1.82 -2.44
N GLU A 130 16.23 -2.30 -3.08
CA GLU A 130 16.48 -3.72 -3.32
C GLU A 130 16.65 -4.48 -2.00
N ASN A 131 17.36 -3.88 -1.04
CA ASN A 131 17.53 -4.47 0.29
C ASN A 131 16.22 -4.38 1.10
N MET A 132 15.48 -3.28 0.98
CA MET A 132 14.17 -3.17 1.61
C MET A 132 13.20 -4.23 1.06
N GLN A 133 13.20 -4.48 -0.25
CA GLN A 133 12.42 -5.54 -0.86
C GLN A 133 12.75 -6.92 -0.28
N LYS A 134 14.03 -7.24 -0.12
CA LYS A 134 14.47 -8.52 0.47
C LYS A 134 13.95 -8.66 1.91
N ARG A 135 14.04 -7.59 2.72
CA ARG A 135 13.52 -7.58 4.10
C ARG A 135 12.01 -7.77 4.14
N ASN A 136 11.30 -7.06 3.29
CA ASN A 136 9.84 -7.16 3.20
C ASN A 136 9.39 -8.53 2.71
N ALA A 137 10.06 -9.10 1.71
CA ALA A 137 9.78 -10.44 1.21
C ALA A 137 10.01 -11.50 2.30
N ALA A 138 11.09 -11.39 3.07
CA ALA A 138 11.36 -12.30 4.19
C ALA A 138 10.27 -12.23 5.26
N LYS A 139 9.85 -11.03 5.69
CA LYS A 139 8.75 -10.84 6.64
C LYS A 139 7.44 -11.44 6.13
N ALA A 140 7.06 -11.10 4.91
CA ALA A 140 5.82 -11.59 4.31
C ALA A 140 5.83 -13.11 4.16
N LYS A 141 6.99 -13.69 3.80
CA LYS A 141 7.16 -15.13 3.64
C LYS A 141 6.86 -15.88 4.93
N VAL A 142 7.36 -15.43 6.07
CA VAL A 142 7.09 -16.08 7.37
C VAL A 142 5.59 -16.20 7.62
N LEU A 143 4.84 -15.12 7.45
CA LEU A 143 3.40 -15.13 7.68
C LEU A 143 2.64 -15.96 6.62
N TYR A 144 3.00 -15.83 5.34
CA TYR A 144 2.35 -16.62 4.28
C TYR A 144 2.67 -18.11 4.35
N ASP A 145 3.89 -18.49 4.72
CA ASP A 145 4.25 -19.91 4.90
C ASP A 145 3.43 -20.52 6.04
N TYR A 146 3.23 -19.78 7.14
CA TYR A 146 2.37 -20.23 8.22
C TYR A 146 0.91 -20.37 7.74
N LEU A 147 0.37 -19.38 7.04
CA LEU A 147 -1.01 -19.43 6.52
C LEU A 147 -1.22 -20.60 5.53
N ASP A 148 -0.22 -20.89 4.72
CA ASP A 148 -0.29 -21.97 3.71
C ASP A 148 -0.01 -23.36 4.32
N GLY A 149 0.61 -23.44 5.49
CA GLY A 149 1.00 -24.69 6.17
C GLY A 149 -0.07 -25.30 7.07
N GLN A 150 -1.24 -24.67 7.20
CA GLN A 150 -2.34 -25.14 8.05
C GLN A 150 -3.70 -24.81 7.41
N GLU A 151 -4.80 -25.36 7.95
CA GLU A 151 -6.13 -25.23 7.35
C GLU A 151 -7.08 -24.28 8.13
N PHE A 152 -6.73 -23.89 9.34
CA PHE A 152 -7.57 -23.05 10.19
C PHE A 152 -7.65 -21.61 9.68
N TYR A 153 -6.51 -21.01 9.30
CA TYR A 153 -6.49 -19.69 8.68
C TYR A 153 -6.34 -19.81 7.17
N LYS A 154 -7.01 -18.94 6.43
CA LYS A 154 -6.94 -18.92 4.97
C LYS A 154 -6.68 -17.52 4.46
N SER A 155 -5.71 -17.37 3.55
CA SER A 155 -5.56 -16.14 2.78
C SER A 155 -6.48 -16.19 1.56
N PRO A 156 -7.39 -15.20 1.37
CA PRO A 156 -8.29 -15.17 0.22
C PRO A 156 -7.59 -14.76 -1.07
N VAL A 157 -6.30 -14.41 -1.00
CA VAL A 157 -5.54 -13.87 -2.15
C VAL A 157 -4.75 -14.97 -2.82
N GLU A 158 -4.88 -15.08 -4.15
CA GLU A 158 -4.03 -15.96 -4.95
C GLU A 158 -2.55 -15.62 -4.76
N LYS A 159 -1.69 -16.63 -4.61
CA LYS A 159 -0.25 -16.49 -4.29
C LYS A 159 0.47 -15.46 -5.17
N LYS A 160 0.19 -15.45 -6.46
CA LYS A 160 0.83 -14.54 -7.44
C LYS A 160 0.45 -13.05 -7.28
N TYR A 161 -0.60 -12.75 -6.50
CA TYR A 161 -1.08 -11.39 -6.27
C TYR A 161 -0.97 -10.95 -4.81
N ARG A 162 -0.33 -11.72 -3.96
CA ARG A 162 -0.16 -11.42 -2.53
C ARG A 162 0.68 -10.17 -2.31
N SER A 163 0.21 -9.30 -1.44
CA SER A 163 0.96 -8.10 -1.03
C SER A 163 2.00 -8.45 0.02
N MET A 164 3.19 -7.85 -0.09
CA MET A 164 4.23 -7.91 0.96
C MET A 164 3.93 -6.95 2.13
N MET A 165 2.97 -6.02 1.97
CA MET A 165 2.68 -4.97 2.95
C MET A 165 1.41 -5.23 3.75
N ASN A 166 0.45 -5.94 3.17
CA ASN A 166 -0.86 -6.15 3.77
C ASN A 166 -1.29 -7.60 3.55
N VAL A 167 -1.18 -8.40 4.59
CA VAL A 167 -1.55 -9.81 4.57
C VAL A 167 -2.96 -9.96 5.12
N THR A 168 -3.90 -10.35 4.27
CA THR A 168 -5.30 -10.61 4.67
C THR A 168 -5.51 -12.09 4.90
N PHE A 169 -6.27 -12.43 5.93
CA PHE A 169 -6.62 -13.81 6.27
C PHE A 169 -7.93 -13.88 7.04
N THR A 170 -8.55 -15.04 7.05
CA THR A 170 -9.77 -15.36 7.80
C THR A 170 -9.55 -16.61 8.63
N SER A 171 -10.31 -16.76 9.69
CA SER A 171 -10.51 -18.01 10.42
C SER A 171 -11.71 -18.79 9.84
N PRO A 172 -12.14 -19.93 10.42
CA PRO A 172 -13.22 -20.73 9.83
C PRO A 172 -14.55 -19.99 9.68
N ASP A 173 -14.84 -19.05 10.57
CA ASP A 173 -16.09 -18.30 10.58
C ASP A 173 -15.93 -16.87 11.18
N ALA A 174 -16.95 -16.05 11.02
CA ALA A 174 -16.94 -14.64 11.44
C ALA A 174 -16.93 -14.44 12.98
N ASP A 175 -17.40 -15.40 13.74
CA ASP A 175 -17.39 -15.29 15.22
C ASP A 175 -16.00 -15.62 15.74
N THR A 176 -15.33 -16.60 15.15
CA THR A 176 -13.92 -16.89 15.39
C THR A 176 -13.01 -15.73 14.98
N ASP A 177 -13.29 -15.03 13.84
CA ASP A 177 -12.58 -13.80 13.46
C ASP A 177 -12.68 -12.71 14.54
N LYS A 178 -13.87 -12.54 15.13
CA LYS A 178 -14.09 -11.57 16.22
C LYS A 178 -13.36 -11.95 17.49
N ALA A 179 -13.43 -13.24 17.87
CA ALA A 179 -12.73 -13.77 19.03
C ALA A 179 -11.21 -13.59 18.88
N PHE A 180 -10.67 -13.92 17.71
CA PHE A 180 -9.26 -13.69 17.39
C PHE A 180 -8.86 -12.22 17.55
N CYS A 181 -9.63 -11.29 16.97
CA CYS A 181 -9.33 -9.87 17.07
C CYS A 181 -9.37 -9.35 18.52
N ALA A 182 -10.29 -9.83 19.33
CA ALA A 182 -10.37 -9.49 20.76
C ALA A 182 -9.15 -10.01 21.52
N ALA A 183 -8.87 -11.31 21.43
CA ALA A 183 -7.72 -11.93 22.08
C ALA A 183 -6.38 -11.33 21.62
N ALA A 184 -6.24 -11.02 20.34
CA ALA A 184 -5.06 -10.35 19.81
C ALA A 184 -4.87 -8.95 20.43
N THR A 185 -5.96 -8.19 20.59
CA THR A 185 -5.90 -6.87 21.22
C THR A 185 -5.46 -6.97 22.68
N GLU A 186 -5.98 -7.92 23.43
CA GLU A 186 -5.56 -8.19 24.81
C GLU A 186 -4.09 -8.62 24.91
N ALA A 187 -3.59 -9.34 23.90
CA ALA A 187 -2.19 -9.74 23.79
C ALA A 187 -1.27 -8.62 23.28
N GLY A 188 -1.79 -7.40 23.02
CA GLY A 188 -1.02 -6.24 22.58
C GLY A 188 -0.87 -6.08 21.07
N PHE A 189 -1.53 -6.92 20.27
CA PHE A 189 -1.60 -6.76 18.82
C PHE A 189 -2.72 -5.79 18.45
N VAL A 190 -2.39 -4.63 17.89
CA VAL A 190 -3.37 -3.61 17.51
C VAL A 190 -3.67 -3.64 16.01
N ASN A 191 -4.90 -3.25 15.65
CA ASN A 191 -5.32 -3.04 14.26
C ASN A 191 -5.26 -4.28 13.34
N LEU A 192 -5.42 -5.50 13.90
CA LEU A 192 -5.48 -6.73 13.09
C LEU A 192 -6.85 -6.96 12.45
N LYS A 193 -7.91 -6.29 12.93
CA LYS A 193 -9.24 -6.40 12.32
C LYS A 193 -9.20 -5.99 10.85
N GLY A 194 -9.77 -6.81 9.98
CA GLY A 194 -9.89 -6.56 8.55
C GLY A 194 -10.78 -5.35 8.23
N HIS A 195 -10.75 -4.93 6.97
CA HIS A 195 -11.55 -3.81 6.53
C HIS A 195 -13.05 -4.14 6.56
N ARG A 196 -13.90 -3.18 6.97
CA ARG A 196 -15.35 -3.36 7.13
C ARG A 196 -16.08 -3.94 5.90
N LEU A 197 -15.54 -3.75 4.69
CA LEU A 197 -16.12 -4.27 3.45
C LEU A 197 -15.68 -5.71 3.12
N VAL A 198 -14.63 -6.22 3.76
CA VAL A 198 -14.03 -7.52 3.46
C VAL A 198 -14.19 -8.49 4.63
N GLY A 199 -14.14 -7.99 5.86
CA GLY A 199 -14.13 -8.81 7.05
C GLY A 199 -12.76 -9.43 7.34
N GLY A 200 -12.73 -10.48 8.14
CA GLY A 200 -11.52 -11.20 8.49
C GLY A 200 -10.50 -10.36 9.26
N MET A 201 -9.26 -10.73 9.10
CA MET A 201 -8.10 -10.05 9.68
C MET A 201 -7.17 -9.50 8.59
N ARG A 202 -6.38 -8.50 8.96
CA ARG A 202 -5.35 -7.94 8.09
C ARG A 202 -4.14 -7.52 8.91
N ALA A 203 -3.02 -8.18 8.69
CA ALA A 203 -1.72 -7.74 9.21
C ALA A 203 -1.11 -6.71 8.25
N SER A 204 -0.94 -5.47 8.71
CA SER A 204 -0.24 -4.41 7.98
C SER A 204 1.22 -4.39 8.43
N ILE A 205 2.10 -4.97 7.61
CA ILE A 205 3.51 -5.24 7.93
C ILE A 205 4.45 -4.33 7.14
N TYR A 206 4.18 -3.03 7.16
CA TYR A 206 4.94 -2.02 6.43
C TYR A 206 6.46 -2.05 6.71
N ASN A 207 7.23 -1.27 5.96
CA ASN A 207 8.70 -1.25 6.04
C ASN A 207 9.24 -1.17 7.48
N ALA A 208 8.64 -0.36 8.33
CA ALA A 208 9.08 -0.16 9.71
C ALA A 208 8.73 -1.31 10.67
N MET A 209 7.86 -2.25 10.28
CA MET A 209 7.54 -3.41 11.12
C MET A 209 8.78 -4.32 11.25
N PRO A 210 9.29 -4.56 12.46
CA PRO A 210 10.40 -5.48 12.67
C PRO A 210 9.98 -6.95 12.42
N ALA A 211 10.95 -7.79 12.05
CA ALA A 211 10.68 -9.21 11.77
C ALA A 211 10.12 -9.93 13.00
N GLU A 212 10.63 -9.62 14.17
CA GLU A 212 10.21 -10.19 15.46
C GLU A 212 8.72 -9.95 15.74
N GLY A 213 8.14 -8.87 15.20
CA GLY A 213 6.69 -8.61 15.29
C GLY A 213 5.87 -9.63 14.51
N ILE A 214 6.40 -10.12 13.40
CA ILE A 214 5.76 -11.16 12.60
C ILE A 214 5.89 -12.52 13.29
N ASP A 215 7.06 -12.84 13.83
CA ASP A 215 7.29 -14.09 14.58
C ASP A 215 6.32 -14.19 15.75
N LYS A 216 6.20 -13.11 16.55
CA LYS A 216 5.23 -13.04 17.66
C LYS A 216 3.79 -13.19 17.20
N LEU A 217 3.43 -12.62 16.04
CA LEU A 217 2.08 -12.78 15.51
C LEU A 217 1.82 -14.23 15.12
N VAL A 218 2.76 -14.90 14.47
CA VAL A 218 2.63 -16.33 14.11
C VAL A 218 2.52 -17.22 15.35
N ASP A 219 3.34 -16.98 16.38
CA ASP A 219 3.26 -17.71 17.66
C ASP A 219 1.88 -17.52 18.31
N PHE A 220 1.36 -16.29 18.32
CA PHE A 220 0.02 -16.00 18.82
C PHE A 220 -1.07 -16.70 18.00
N MET A 221 -0.97 -16.66 16.67
CA MET A 221 -1.92 -17.34 15.78
C MET A 221 -1.93 -18.85 16.03
N GLU A 222 -0.75 -19.47 16.20
CA GLU A 222 -0.64 -20.90 16.49
C GLU A 222 -1.24 -21.26 17.86
N LYS A 223 -1.00 -20.43 18.89
CA LYS A 223 -1.62 -20.62 20.19
C LYS A 223 -3.15 -20.55 20.10
N PHE A 224 -3.67 -19.48 19.47
CA PHE A 224 -5.12 -19.29 19.29
C PHE A 224 -5.75 -20.47 18.53
N ARG A 225 -5.12 -20.94 17.45
CA ARG A 225 -5.58 -22.09 16.67
C ARG A 225 -5.71 -23.38 17.49
N ARG A 226 -4.82 -23.60 18.47
CA ARG A 226 -4.87 -24.81 19.33
C ARG A 226 -5.95 -24.73 20.38
N GLU A 227 -6.41 -23.56 20.72
CA GLU A 227 -7.42 -23.30 21.75
C GLU A 227 -8.85 -23.27 21.17
N HIS A 228 -8.98 -23.18 19.84
CA HIS A 228 -10.24 -23.07 19.09
C HIS A 228 -10.33 -24.07 17.94
#